data_bd08c34d6a1467f9af7b9f38516401e1
#
_entry.id   bd08c34d6a1467f9af7b9f38516401e1
#
_cell.length_a   1.000
_cell.length_b   1.000
_cell.length_c   1.000
_cell.angle_alpha   90.00
_cell.angle_beta   90.00
_cell.angle_gamma   90.00
#
_symmetry.space_group_name_H-M   'P 1'
#
loop_
_entity.id
_entity.type
_entity.pdbx_description
1 polymer ?
#
loop_
_entity_poly.entity_id
_entity_poly.type
_entity_poly.pdbx_seq_one_letter_code
_entity_poly.pdbx_strand_id
1 'polypeptide(L)'
;TPLRIHLVDNPPLFAWVEKEYFDFTGDKRRLNHLLNEKRYLQKHFKWFARAKAGERFECSPQRIYLNSIGDDGFTWTGRASGMDNTPRGRDAGGYHKALWVDAISQQALSAHCIATMEQALGNENEARKWNAEYEALKKKINHLYWDERDGFYYDVTIADKQPCRVKTIASYWPLLARIASREQARSMVNHLMNPGEFGGSYPTPSLARSDKDYHHQTGDYWRGGIWLPTTYMAIKAIEKYGYHEEADAIAEKVINQQLAAYRNMEPHTVWECYSPSGDAPSTEHGRRVRPEFCGWSALGPIALFIENVLGFKKVSAAGKEVRGRLKKKKGRHGIRNLRFGDIVTDIVFDGKGTVSVTSNASYSLIINGNTYSVRKGDTEIKL
;
A
#
# COMPACT_ATOMS: atom_id res chain seq x y z
N THR A 1 -4.10 26.61 23.96
CA THR A 1 -3.71 26.91 22.58
C THR A 1 -4.64 26.10 21.70
N PRO A 2 -5.41 26.70 20.75
CA PRO A 2 -6.27 25.95 19.87
C PRO A 2 -5.40 24.99 19.04
N LEU A 3 -5.83 23.73 18.95
CA LEU A 3 -5.22 22.72 18.10
C LEU A 3 -5.21 23.26 16.67
N ARG A 4 -4.06 23.65 16.15
CA ARG A 4 -3.91 23.96 14.73
C ARG A 4 -3.93 22.65 13.97
N ILE A 5 -5.10 22.23 13.53
CA ILE A 5 -5.24 21.11 12.59
C ILE A 5 -4.68 21.61 11.25
N HIS A 6 -3.52 21.11 10.90
CA HIS A 6 -2.96 21.34 9.57
C HIS A 6 -3.67 20.42 8.59
N LEU A 7 -4.69 20.92 7.90
CA LEU A 7 -5.27 20.23 6.75
C LEU A 7 -4.29 20.34 5.59
N VAL A 8 -3.88 19.22 5.07
CA VAL A 8 -3.13 19.11 3.81
C VAL A 8 -3.88 18.11 2.92
N ASP A 9 -3.80 18.29 1.61
CA ASP A 9 -4.24 17.28 0.68
C ASP A 9 -3.38 16.04 0.92
N ASN A 10 -4.05 14.89 1.07
CA ASN A 10 -3.40 13.61 1.36
C ASN A 10 -3.62 12.64 0.21
N PRO A 11 -2.81 11.57 0.12
CA PRO A 11 -3.03 10.49 -0.82
C PRO A 11 -4.49 10.02 -0.85
N PRO A 12 -5.13 9.87 -2.04
CA PRO A 12 -6.56 9.57 -2.17
C PRO A 12 -6.86 8.08 -1.96
N LEU A 13 -6.62 7.56 -0.74
CA LEU A 13 -6.71 6.14 -0.42
C LEU A 13 -8.10 5.69 0.06
N PHE A 14 -9.08 6.60 0.18
CA PHE A 14 -10.39 6.30 0.74
C PHE A 14 -11.11 5.14 0.03
N ALA A 15 -11.12 5.14 -1.31
CA ALA A 15 -11.78 4.08 -2.06
C ALA A 15 -11.12 2.71 -1.86
N TRP A 16 -9.79 2.67 -1.71
CA TRP A 16 -9.08 1.43 -1.39
C TRP A 16 -9.43 0.92 0.00
N VAL A 17 -9.40 1.78 1.01
CA VAL A 17 -9.75 1.41 2.39
C VAL A 17 -11.20 0.91 2.49
N GLU A 18 -12.16 1.60 1.87
CA GLU A 18 -13.57 1.20 1.88
C GLU A 18 -13.80 -0.14 1.13
N LYS A 19 -13.05 -0.39 0.07
CA LYS A 19 -13.09 -1.67 -0.64
C LYS A 19 -12.53 -2.81 0.22
N GLU A 20 -11.39 -2.61 0.91
CA GLU A 20 -10.84 -3.61 1.84
C GLU A 20 -11.78 -3.84 3.05
N TYR A 21 -12.39 -2.78 3.58
CA TYR A 21 -13.42 -2.89 4.63
C TYR A 21 -14.63 -3.72 4.15
N PHE A 22 -15.12 -3.46 2.94
CA PHE A 22 -16.21 -4.23 2.37
C PHE A 22 -15.83 -5.70 2.15
N ASP A 23 -14.67 -6.00 1.64
CA ASP A 23 -14.19 -7.37 1.48
C ASP A 23 -14.22 -8.11 2.83
N PHE A 24 -13.80 -7.46 3.90
CA PHE A 24 -13.74 -8.04 5.22
C PHE A 24 -15.10 -8.18 5.90
N THR A 25 -16.00 -7.23 5.75
CA THR A 25 -17.28 -7.16 6.47
C THR A 25 -18.47 -7.63 5.65
N GLY A 26 -18.45 -7.48 4.33
CA GLY A 26 -19.62 -7.68 3.45
C GLY A 26 -20.72 -6.64 3.63
N ASP A 27 -20.46 -5.50 4.29
CA ASP A 27 -21.47 -4.49 4.61
C ASP A 27 -21.94 -3.71 3.38
N LYS A 28 -22.91 -4.29 2.66
CA LYS A 28 -23.55 -3.65 1.51
C LYS A 28 -24.34 -2.38 1.87
N ARG A 29 -24.82 -2.25 3.11
CA ARG A 29 -25.56 -1.05 3.53
C ARG A 29 -24.62 0.15 3.59
N ARG A 30 -23.44 0.01 4.22
CA ARG A 30 -22.40 1.03 4.21
C ARG A 30 -21.97 1.38 2.79
N LEU A 31 -21.77 0.36 1.98
CA LEU A 31 -21.35 0.53 0.59
C LEU A 31 -22.37 1.34 -0.21
N ASN A 32 -23.67 1.01 -0.09
CA ASN A 32 -24.76 1.76 -0.71
C ASN A 32 -24.81 3.23 -0.23
N HIS A 33 -24.64 3.44 1.07
CA HIS A 33 -24.60 4.80 1.63
C HIS A 33 -23.47 5.63 1.02
N LEU A 34 -22.28 5.08 0.90
CA LEU A 34 -21.09 5.78 0.36
C LEU A 34 -21.21 6.08 -1.14
N LEU A 35 -21.70 5.11 -1.94
CA LEU A 35 -21.68 5.19 -3.40
C LEU A 35 -22.97 5.78 -3.99
N ASN A 36 -24.15 5.41 -3.47
CA ASN A 36 -25.42 5.80 -4.05
C ASN A 36 -26.05 7.01 -3.35
N GLU A 37 -26.11 7.00 -2.01
CA GLU A 37 -26.78 8.08 -1.28
C GLU A 37 -25.91 9.34 -1.16
N LYS A 38 -24.70 9.22 -0.70
CA LYS A 38 -23.80 10.37 -0.46
C LYS A 38 -22.83 10.63 -1.60
N ARG A 39 -22.45 9.61 -2.34
CA ARG A 39 -21.47 9.65 -3.45
C ARG A 39 -20.12 10.24 -3.00
N TYR A 40 -19.67 9.94 -1.79
CA TYR A 40 -18.45 10.50 -1.20
C TYR A 40 -17.20 10.16 -2.02
N LEU A 41 -17.06 8.90 -2.43
CA LEU A 41 -15.87 8.46 -3.16
C LEU A 41 -15.81 9.09 -4.55
N GLN A 42 -16.95 9.17 -5.25
CA GLN A 42 -17.02 9.81 -6.56
C GLN A 42 -16.80 11.32 -6.47
N LYS A 43 -17.32 11.99 -5.42
CA LYS A 43 -17.08 13.42 -5.17
C LYS A 43 -15.62 13.69 -4.87
N HIS A 44 -14.99 12.86 -4.03
CA HIS A 44 -13.57 12.98 -3.70
C HIS A 44 -12.69 12.77 -4.95
N PHE A 45 -12.97 11.73 -5.75
CA PHE A 45 -12.27 11.49 -7.01
C PHE A 45 -12.34 12.72 -7.94
N LYS A 46 -13.54 13.29 -8.12
CA LYS A 46 -13.74 14.48 -8.96
C LYS A 46 -13.08 15.73 -8.39
N TRP A 47 -13.07 15.87 -7.06
CA TRP A 47 -12.38 16.98 -6.41
C TRP A 47 -10.87 16.89 -6.68
N PHE A 48 -10.27 15.72 -6.48
CA PHE A 48 -8.86 15.48 -6.73
C PHE A 48 -8.47 15.80 -8.18
N ALA A 49 -9.31 15.37 -9.14
CA ALA A 49 -9.11 15.62 -10.57
C ALA A 49 -9.22 17.10 -10.99
N ARG A 50 -9.73 17.97 -10.11
CA ARG A 50 -9.94 19.41 -10.39
C ARG A 50 -9.16 20.32 -9.44
N ALA A 51 -8.39 19.73 -8.53
CA ALA A 51 -7.67 20.47 -7.50
C ALA A 51 -6.73 21.51 -8.14
N LYS A 52 -6.71 22.70 -7.56
CA LYS A 52 -5.80 23.79 -7.98
C LYS A 52 -4.99 24.26 -6.80
N ALA A 53 -3.68 24.20 -6.96
CA ALA A 53 -2.75 24.67 -5.94
C ALA A 53 -2.97 26.16 -5.63
N GLY A 54 -2.91 26.48 -4.34
CA GLY A 54 -3.12 27.84 -3.84
C GLY A 54 -4.60 28.19 -3.54
N GLU A 55 -5.59 27.43 -4.04
CA GLU A 55 -6.98 27.57 -3.59
C GLU A 55 -7.11 27.18 -2.12
N ARG A 56 -8.13 27.73 -1.44
CA ARG A 56 -8.43 27.39 -0.05
C ARG A 56 -9.37 26.20 0.01
N PHE A 57 -9.24 25.38 1.04
CA PHE A 57 -10.28 24.42 1.38
C PHE A 57 -11.55 25.16 1.82
N GLU A 58 -12.72 24.66 1.44
CA GLU A 58 -14.02 25.24 1.83
C GLU A 58 -14.18 25.36 3.36
N CYS A 59 -13.63 24.39 4.10
CA CYS A 59 -13.75 24.29 5.56
C CYS A 59 -12.53 24.81 6.34
N SER A 60 -11.51 25.37 5.66
CA SER A 60 -10.25 25.76 6.30
C SER A 60 -9.57 26.92 5.56
N PRO A 61 -8.88 27.85 6.28
CA PRO A 61 -8.07 28.88 5.65
C PRO A 61 -6.81 28.31 4.94
N GLN A 62 -6.52 27.04 5.11
CA GLN A 62 -5.34 26.41 4.51
C GLN A 62 -5.51 26.24 3.00
N ARG A 63 -4.36 26.19 2.32
CA ARG A 63 -4.30 26.11 0.87
C ARG A 63 -4.08 24.69 0.40
N ILE A 64 -4.62 24.37 -0.77
CA ILE A 64 -4.40 23.12 -1.49
C ILE A 64 -3.00 23.17 -2.11
N TYR A 65 -2.25 22.07 -1.99
CA TYR A 65 -0.93 21.89 -2.61
C TYR A 65 -1.00 21.05 -3.89
N LEU A 66 -2.00 20.18 -3.99
CA LEU A 66 -2.27 19.38 -5.17
C LEU A 66 -2.70 20.28 -6.33
N ASN A 67 -2.15 20.07 -7.51
CA ASN A 67 -2.58 20.78 -8.72
C ASN A 67 -2.79 19.79 -9.86
N SER A 68 -3.97 19.78 -10.43
CA SER A 68 -4.29 19.01 -11.63
C SER A 68 -3.73 19.75 -12.86
N ILE A 69 -2.98 19.04 -13.68
CA ILE A 69 -2.41 19.53 -14.93
C ILE A 69 -3.17 18.90 -16.10
N GLY A 70 -4.40 19.35 -16.27
CA GLY A 70 -5.27 18.83 -17.33
C GLY A 70 -5.36 17.29 -17.28
N ASP A 71 -5.23 16.68 -18.44
CA ASP A 71 -5.29 15.22 -18.57
C ASP A 71 -3.96 14.52 -18.27
N ASP A 72 -2.85 15.24 -18.11
CA ASP A 72 -1.52 14.60 -18.00
C ASP A 72 -1.26 14.01 -16.62
N GLY A 73 -1.83 14.60 -15.56
CA GLY A 73 -1.66 14.13 -14.19
C GLY A 73 -1.65 15.26 -13.18
N PHE A 74 -0.84 15.11 -12.13
CA PHE A 74 -0.88 15.98 -10.95
C PHE A 74 0.51 16.42 -10.55
N THR A 75 0.65 17.66 -10.11
CA THR A 75 1.80 18.09 -9.33
C THR A 75 1.47 18.07 -7.86
N TRP A 76 2.48 17.86 -7.03
CA TRP A 76 2.33 17.78 -5.60
C TRP A 76 3.51 18.42 -4.86
N THR A 77 3.49 18.40 -3.53
CA THR A 77 4.67 18.66 -2.70
C THR A 77 5.05 17.40 -1.95
N GLY A 78 6.27 17.31 -1.46
CA GLY A 78 6.67 16.18 -0.62
C GLY A 78 5.71 15.99 0.56
N ARG A 79 5.36 17.08 1.28
CA ARG A 79 4.42 17.03 2.40
C ARG A 79 3.02 16.54 2.02
N ALA A 80 2.47 17.02 0.92
CA ALA A 80 1.14 16.61 0.47
C ALA A 80 1.11 15.15 -0.01
N SER A 81 2.20 14.66 -0.61
CA SER A 81 2.33 13.24 -0.98
C SER A 81 2.55 12.31 0.22
N GLY A 82 2.83 12.87 1.41
CA GLY A 82 3.24 12.13 2.59
C GLY A 82 4.72 11.71 2.60
N MET A 83 5.55 12.23 1.68
CA MET A 83 6.99 11.99 1.61
C MET A 83 7.77 13.30 1.78
N ASP A 84 7.73 13.89 2.96
CA ASP A 84 8.01 15.30 3.27
C ASP A 84 9.29 15.86 2.67
N ASN A 85 10.45 15.25 2.93
CA ASN A 85 11.76 15.71 2.45
C ASN A 85 12.32 14.88 1.28
N THR A 86 11.44 14.20 0.54
CA THR A 86 11.84 13.43 -0.64
C THR A 86 12.55 14.30 -1.69
N PRO A 87 13.58 13.82 -2.40
CA PRO A 87 14.22 14.55 -3.49
C PRO A 87 13.45 14.49 -4.81
N ARG A 88 12.24 13.95 -4.85
CA ARG A 88 11.37 13.91 -6.04
C ARG A 88 11.18 15.31 -6.61
N GLY A 89 11.12 15.42 -7.92
CA GLY A 89 11.05 16.71 -8.60
C GLY A 89 12.40 17.45 -8.73
N ARG A 90 13.49 16.96 -8.11
CA ARG A 90 14.84 17.53 -8.24
C ARG A 90 15.23 17.73 -9.71
N ASP A 91 15.06 16.69 -10.52
CA ASP A 91 15.48 16.71 -11.93
C ASP A 91 14.55 17.56 -12.81
N ALA A 92 13.34 17.88 -12.33
CA ALA A 92 12.45 18.85 -12.95
C ALA A 92 12.73 20.31 -12.51
N GLY A 93 13.61 20.51 -11.54
CA GLY A 93 13.87 21.83 -10.95
C GLY A 93 12.79 22.28 -9.96
N GLY A 94 12.06 21.36 -9.37
CA GLY A 94 11.09 21.60 -8.29
C GLY A 94 9.87 20.70 -8.33
N TYR A 95 9.24 20.52 -7.19
CA TYR A 95 8.06 19.66 -7.02
C TYR A 95 6.91 20.01 -7.97
N HIS A 96 6.65 21.30 -8.18
CA HIS A 96 5.56 21.80 -9.03
C HIS A 96 5.85 21.73 -10.53
N LYS A 97 7.05 21.28 -10.92
CA LYS A 97 7.46 21.11 -12.31
C LYS A 97 7.47 19.63 -12.73
N ALA A 98 7.16 18.74 -11.82
CA ALA A 98 7.02 17.31 -12.08
C ALA A 98 5.57 16.85 -11.95
N LEU A 99 5.13 15.94 -12.80
CA LEU A 99 3.91 15.15 -12.68
C LEU A 99 4.26 13.89 -11.88
N TRP A 100 3.48 13.62 -10.85
CA TRP A 100 3.78 12.60 -9.85
C TRP A 100 3.10 11.27 -10.15
N VAL A 101 3.88 10.23 -10.33
CA VAL A 101 3.41 8.89 -10.69
C VAL A 101 2.48 8.26 -9.64
N ASP A 102 2.74 8.50 -8.36
CA ASP A 102 1.89 8.01 -7.27
C ASP A 102 0.51 8.66 -7.26
N ALA A 103 0.43 9.99 -7.44
CA ALA A 103 -0.82 10.72 -7.42
C ALA A 103 -1.80 10.21 -8.48
N ILE A 104 -1.36 10.07 -9.74
CA ILE A 104 -2.21 9.55 -10.82
C ILE A 104 -2.51 8.04 -10.66
N SER A 105 -1.56 7.26 -10.11
CA SER A 105 -1.77 5.82 -9.87
C SER A 105 -2.77 5.57 -8.74
N GLN A 106 -2.77 6.39 -7.71
CA GLN A 106 -3.76 6.36 -6.63
C GLN A 106 -5.15 6.75 -7.09
N GLN A 107 -5.24 7.69 -8.05
CA GLN A 107 -6.50 8.00 -8.73
C GLN A 107 -7.00 6.80 -9.55
N ALA A 108 -6.12 6.14 -10.30
CA ALA A 108 -6.48 4.92 -11.04
C ALA A 108 -6.93 3.81 -10.08
N LEU A 109 -6.23 3.62 -8.95
CA LEU A 109 -6.64 2.68 -7.91
C LEU A 109 -8.03 3.01 -7.35
N SER A 110 -8.31 4.30 -7.12
CA SER A 110 -9.61 4.75 -6.64
C SER A 110 -10.72 4.43 -7.64
N ALA A 111 -10.52 4.68 -8.93
CA ALA A 111 -11.48 4.34 -9.98
C ALA A 111 -11.74 2.82 -10.04
N HIS A 112 -10.68 2.00 -9.99
CA HIS A 112 -10.78 0.54 -9.96
C HIS A 112 -11.55 0.03 -8.73
N CYS A 113 -11.27 0.58 -7.55
CA CYS A 113 -11.98 0.21 -6.33
C CYS A 113 -13.46 0.59 -6.38
N ILE A 114 -13.80 1.80 -6.87
CA ILE A 114 -15.18 2.23 -7.05
C ILE A 114 -15.90 1.31 -8.03
N ALA A 115 -15.30 0.99 -9.19
CA ALA A 115 -15.87 0.05 -10.16
C ALA A 115 -16.19 -1.31 -9.53
N THR A 116 -15.25 -1.86 -8.74
CA THR A 116 -15.43 -3.15 -8.05
C THR A 116 -16.57 -3.11 -7.04
N MET A 117 -16.67 -2.02 -6.28
CA MET A 117 -17.72 -1.84 -5.27
C MET A 117 -19.09 -1.61 -5.91
N GLU A 118 -19.20 -0.85 -7.00
CA GLU A 118 -20.43 -0.69 -7.78
C GLU A 118 -20.91 -2.02 -8.34
N GLN A 119 -19.99 -2.85 -8.84
CA GLN A 119 -20.31 -4.21 -9.30
C GLN A 119 -20.86 -5.09 -8.17
N ALA A 120 -20.28 -5.00 -6.95
CA ALA A 120 -20.76 -5.75 -5.78
C ALA A 120 -22.17 -5.33 -5.32
N LEU A 121 -22.60 -4.11 -5.64
CA LEU A 121 -23.97 -3.61 -5.44
C LEU A 121 -24.94 -3.99 -6.59
N GLY A 122 -24.42 -4.51 -7.72
CA GLY A 122 -25.23 -4.77 -8.91
C GLY A 122 -25.42 -3.54 -9.82
N ASN A 123 -24.70 -2.46 -9.57
CA ASN A 123 -24.78 -1.21 -10.36
C ASN A 123 -23.91 -1.29 -11.62
N GLU A 124 -24.20 -2.21 -12.53
CA GLU A 124 -23.36 -2.52 -13.67
C GLU A 124 -23.03 -1.32 -14.58
N ASN A 125 -23.98 -0.39 -14.77
CA ASN A 125 -23.74 0.81 -15.59
C ASN A 125 -22.68 1.73 -14.97
N GLU A 126 -22.75 1.98 -13.66
CA GLU A 126 -21.74 2.77 -12.95
C GLU A 126 -20.42 2.01 -12.91
N ALA A 127 -20.43 0.70 -12.65
CA ALA A 127 -19.23 -0.12 -12.69
C ALA A 127 -18.50 -0.03 -14.05
N ARG A 128 -19.24 -0.10 -15.18
CA ARG A 128 -18.65 0.09 -16.51
C ARG A 128 -18.03 1.47 -16.72
N LYS A 129 -18.69 2.55 -16.26
CA LYS A 129 -18.14 3.92 -16.36
C LYS A 129 -16.83 4.06 -15.58
N TRP A 130 -16.80 3.57 -14.34
CA TRP A 130 -15.59 3.64 -13.50
C TRP A 130 -14.47 2.74 -14.00
N ASN A 131 -14.80 1.61 -14.59
CA ASN A 131 -13.80 0.76 -15.25
C ASN A 131 -13.22 1.42 -16.51
N ALA A 132 -14.02 2.13 -17.29
CA ALA A 132 -13.54 2.90 -18.44
C ALA A 132 -12.60 4.04 -18.00
N GLU A 133 -12.91 4.72 -16.91
CA GLU A 133 -12.02 5.73 -16.29
C GLU A 133 -10.68 5.11 -15.84
N TYR A 134 -10.75 3.96 -15.15
CA TYR A 134 -9.55 3.21 -14.77
C TYR A 134 -8.67 2.82 -15.97
N GLU A 135 -9.27 2.26 -17.03
CA GLU A 135 -8.51 1.84 -18.22
C GLU A 135 -7.88 3.04 -18.96
N ALA A 136 -8.56 4.19 -18.99
CA ALA A 136 -8.00 5.42 -19.55
C ALA A 136 -6.78 5.89 -18.76
N LEU A 137 -6.87 5.92 -17.43
CA LEU A 137 -5.75 6.26 -16.55
C LEU A 137 -4.59 5.25 -16.67
N LYS A 138 -4.90 3.96 -16.72
CA LYS A 138 -3.91 2.89 -16.90
C LYS A 138 -3.12 3.05 -18.20
N LYS A 139 -3.80 3.29 -19.31
CA LYS A 139 -3.16 3.55 -20.60
C LYS A 139 -2.23 4.76 -20.54
N LYS A 140 -2.71 5.84 -19.93
CA LYS A 140 -1.95 7.09 -19.77
C LYS A 140 -0.70 6.89 -18.92
N ILE A 141 -0.81 6.20 -17.77
CA ILE A 141 0.31 5.96 -16.87
C ILE A 141 1.39 5.13 -17.54
N ASN A 142 1.02 4.07 -18.25
CA ASN A 142 1.98 3.27 -19.00
C ASN A 142 2.65 4.04 -20.14
N HIS A 143 1.94 4.98 -20.75
CA HIS A 143 2.49 5.78 -21.85
C HIS A 143 3.44 6.88 -21.37
N LEU A 144 3.10 7.59 -20.29
CA LEU A 144 3.85 8.79 -19.88
C LEU A 144 4.91 8.52 -18.80
N TYR A 145 4.66 7.56 -17.90
CA TYR A 145 5.47 7.41 -16.69
C TYR A 145 6.39 6.17 -16.70
N TRP A 146 6.21 5.26 -17.65
CA TRP A 146 7.09 4.11 -17.81
C TRP A 146 8.31 4.45 -18.65
N ASP A 147 9.50 4.23 -18.12
CA ASP A 147 10.77 4.36 -18.85
C ASP A 147 11.26 2.97 -19.26
N GLU A 148 11.24 2.70 -20.57
CA GLU A 148 11.66 1.40 -21.13
C GLU A 148 13.15 1.12 -20.95
N ARG A 149 13.98 2.18 -20.90
CA ARG A 149 15.44 2.04 -20.77
C ARG A 149 15.82 1.49 -19.40
N ASP A 150 15.21 2.05 -18.35
CA ASP A 150 15.50 1.67 -16.97
C ASP A 150 14.56 0.58 -16.46
N GLY A 151 13.46 0.29 -17.16
CA GLY A 151 12.44 -0.64 -16.72
C GLY A 151 11.77 -0.21 -15.42
N PHE A 152 11.47 1.08 -15.29
CA PHE A 152 11.00 1.68 -14.04
C PHE A 152 9.96 2.77 -14.27
N TYR A 153 9.03 2.96 -13.33
CA TYR A 153 8.09 4.08 -13.35
C TYR A 153 8.69 5.31 -12.67
N TYR A 154 8.69 6.45 -13.37
CA TYR A 154 9.21 7.72 -12.87
C TYR A 154 8.15 8.80 -12.83
N ASP A 155 8.34 9.80 -11.98
CA ASP A 155 7.76 11.12 -12.21
C ASP A 155 8.31 11.68 -13.53
N VAL A 156 7.52 12.53 -14.17
CA VAL A 156 7.96 13.15 -15.44
C VAL A 156 7.86 14.68 -15.37
N THR A 157 8.68 15.38 -16.11
CA THR A 157 8.60 16.84 -16.22
C THR A 157 7.27 17.26 -16.85
N ILE A 158 6.72 18.42 -16.47
CA ILE A 158 5.54 18.98 -17.11
C ILE A 158 5.83 19.40 -18.54
N ALA A 159 7.02 20.00 -18.76
CA ALA A 159 7.35 20.70 -20.00
C ALA A 159 7.46 19.74 -21.20
N ASP A 160 8.22 18.67 -21.06
CA ASP A 160 8.62 17.78 -22.14
C ASP A 160 8.41 16.30 -21.84
N LYS A 161 7.77 15.97 -20.69
CA LYS A 161 7.46 14.60 -20.24
C LYS A 161 8.68 13.71 -20.09
N GLN A 162 9.86 14.28 -19.81
CA GLN A 162 11.07 13.51 -19.56
C GLN A 162 11.07 12.88 -18.17
N PRO A 163 11.57 11.67 -18.00
CA PRO A 163 11.68 11.01 -16.71
C PRO A 163 12.54 11.79 -15.73
N CYS A 164 11.99 12.09 -14.55
CA CYS A 164 12.76 12.54 -13.39
C CYS A 164 13.42 11.31 -12.75
N ARG A 165 14.70 11.09 -12.96
CA ARG A 165 15.40 9.84 -12.61
C ARG A 165 15.73 9.73 -11.12
N VAL A 166 14.74 10.00 -10.27
CA VAL A 166 14.79 9.79 -8.81
C VAL A 166 13.97 8.55 -8.49
N LYS A 167 14.63 7.42 -8.28
CA LYS A 167 13.95 6.16 -7.94
C LYS A 167 13.48 6.17 -6.49
N THR A 168 12.18 6.16 -6.27
CA THR A 168 11.57 6.07 -4.94
C THR A 168 10.60 4.90 -4.82
N ILE A 169 10.32 4.51 -3.60
CA ILE A 169 9.33 3.46 -3.30
C ILE A 169 7.92 3.82 -3.77
N ALA A 170 7.61 5.11 -3.98
CA ALA A 170 6.34 5.57 -4.53
C ALA A 170 6.05 5.04 -5.94
N SER A 171 7.09 4.66 -6.69
CA SER A 171 6.97 4.07 -8.03
C SER A 171 6.32 2.69 -8.06
N TYR A 172 5.98 2.10 -6.91
CA TYR A 172 5.26 0.82 -6.82
C TYR A 172 3.73 0.99 -6.77
N TRP A 173 3.20 2.21 -6.69
CA TRP A 173 1.75 2.46 -6.78
C TRP A 173 1.12 1.96 -8.10
N PRO A 174 1.78 2.08 -9.28
CA PRO A 174 1.26 1.48 -10.52
C PRO A 174 1.04 -0.03 -10.42
N LEU A 175 1.90 -0.76 -9.71
CA LEU A 175 1.73 -2.19 -9.50
C LEU A 175 0.54 -2.48 -8.57
N LEU A 176 0.40 -1.75 -7.47
CA LEU A 176 -0.73 -1.90 -6.55
C LEU A 176 -2.05 -1.64 -7.26
N ALA A 177 -2.10 -0.64 -8.14
CA ALA A 177 -3.25 -0.31 -8.96
C ALA A 177 -3.47 -1.27 -10.16
N ARG A 178 -2.65 -2.32 -10.33
CA ARG A 178 -2.70 -3.28 -11.47
C ARG A 178 -2.54 -2.62 -12.83
N ILE A 179 -1.75 -1.57 -12.91
CA ILE A 179 -1.46 -0.81 -14.14
C ILE A 179 -0.40 -1.50 -14.97
N ALA A 180 0.68 -1.96 -14.32
CA ALA A 180 1.83 -2.59 -14.95
C ALA A 180 1.45 -3.87 -15.71
N SER A 181 2.12 -4.15 -16.81
CA SER A 181 2.13 -5.47 -17.45
C SER A 181 2.90 -6.47 -16.55
N ARG A 182 2.87 -7.75 -16.90
CA ARG A 182 3.66 -8.76 -16.19
C ARG A 182 5.17 -8.54 -16.36
N GLU A 183 5.60 -8.09 -17.52
CA GLU A 183 7.00 -7.78 -17.86
C GLU A 183 7.48 -6.55 -17.07
N GLN A 184 6.67 -5.50 -17.05
CA GLN A 184 6.94 -4.30 -16.26
C GLN A 184 7.01 -4.64 -14.76
N ALA A 185 6.07 -5.42 -14.25
CA ALA A 185 6.07 -5.85 -12.86
C ALA A 185 7.32 -6.67 -12.51
N ARG A 186 7.76 -7.57 -13.41
CA ARG A 186 9.02 -8.33 -13.24
C ARG A 186 10.22 -7.40 -13.14
N SER A 187 10.32 -6.38 -14.01
CA SER A 187 11.38 -5.38 -13.94
C SER A 187 11.36 -4.63 -12.62
N MET A 188 10.19 -4.16 -12.18
CA MET A 188 10.03 -3.47 -10.91
C MET A 188 10.40 -4.35 -9.71
N VAL A 189 10.07 -5.65 -9.73
CA VAL A 189 10.48 -6.60 -8.67
C VAL A 189 11.99 -6.79 -8.65
N ASN A 190 12.66 -6.83 -9.81
CA ASN A 190 14.12 -6.87 -9.86
C ASN A 190 14.75 -5.66 -9.17
N HIS A 191 14.22 -4.45 -9.39
CA HIS A 191 14.64 -3.24 -8.68
C HIS A 191 14.37 -3.34 -7.17
N LEU A 192 13.18 -3.85 -6.78
CA LEU A 192 12.81 -3.99 -5.37
C LEU A 192 13.74 -4.94 -4.61
N MET A 193 14.20 -6.00 -5.27
CA MET A 193 15.08 -7.01 -4.67
C MET A 193 16.57 -6.68 -4.81
N ASN A 194 16.94 -5.69 -5.63
CA ASN A 194 18.32 -5.28 -5.84
C ASN A 194 18.93 -4.62 -4.59
N PRO A 195 19.98 -5.18 -3.97
CA PRO A 195 20.60 -4.59 -2.78
C PRO A 195 21.19 -3.18 -3.00
N GLY A 196 21.57 -2.86 -4.24
CA GLY A 196 22.05 -1.52 -4.62
C GLY A 196 20.93 -0.47 -4.72
N GLU A 197 19.66 -0.86 -4.67
CA GLU A 197 18.50 0.02 -4.77
C GLU A 197 17.56 -0.12 -3.56
N PHE A 198 16.62 -1.06 -3.60
CA PHE A 198 15.59 -1.21 -2.56
C PHE A 198 15.70 -2.50 -1.74
N GLY A 199 16.53 -3.46 -2.14
CA GLY A 199 16.66 -4.78 -1.52
C GLY A 199 17.64 -4.80 -0.34
N GLY A 200 18.23 -5.98 -0.08
CA GLY A 200 19.26 -6.17 0.97
C GLY A 200 18.71 -6.57 2.33
N SER A 201 19.49 -6.32 3.39
CA SER A 201 19.16 -6.70 4.77
C SER A 201 18.03 -5.83 5.34
N TYR A 202 18.03 -4.55 5.01
CA TYR A 202 17.02 -3.55 5.41
C TYR A 202 16.28 -3.07 4.15
N PRO A 203 15.26 -3.83 3.69
CA PRO A 203 14.63 -3.59 2.39
C PRO A 203 13.64 -2.41 2.43
N THR A 204 13.24 -1.97 1.24
CA THR A 204 12.23 -0.93 1.00
C THR A 204 12.58 0.46 1.56
N PRO A 205 13.85 0.94 1.44
CA PRO A 205 14.11 2.34 1.74
C PRO A 205 13.24 3.23 0.85
N SER A 206 12.89 4.41 1.35
CA SER A 206 12.03 5.36 0.63
C SER A 206 12.64 5.93 -0.65
N LEU A 207 13.97 5.98 -0.71
CA LEU A 207 14.79 6.39 -1.85
C LEU A 207 15.77 5.27 -2.18
N ALA A 208 16.04 5.02 -3.46
CA ALA A 208 17.01 4.01 -3.86
C ALA A 208 18.42 4.33 -3.36
N ARG A 209 19.16 3.31 -2.91
CA ARG A 209 20.53 3.46 -2.40
C ARG A 209 21.51 4.03 -3.42
N SER A 210 21.24 3.84 -4.69
CA SER A 210 22.02 4.40 -5.81
C SER A 210 21.80 5.89 -6.05
N ASP A 211 20.81 6.52 -5.41
CA ASP A 211 20.57 7.96 -5.59
C ASP A 211 21.58 8.80 -4.80
N LYS A 212 22.03 9.89 -5.39
CA LYS A 212 23.02 10.79 -4.77
C LYS A 212 22.54 11.48 -3.48
N ASP A 213 21.23 11.62 -3.31
CA ASP A 213 20.62 12.22 -2.12
C ASP A 213 20.24 11.18 -1.05
N TYR A 214 20.61 9.90 -1.29
CA TYR A 214 20.37 8.84 -0.32
C TYR A 214 21.21 9.00 0.94
N HIS A 215 20.57 8.98 2.11
CA HIS A 215 21.26 9.12 3.38
C HIS A 215 21.64 7.75 3.95
N HIS A 216 22.85 7.30 3.71
CA HIS A 216 23.34 5.93 3.99
C HIS A 216 23.24 5.51 5.46
N GLN A 217 23.42 6.42 6.42
CA GLN A 217 23.52 6.05 7.84
C GLN A 217 22.16 5.87 8.50
N THR A 218 21.26 6.81 8.34
CA THR A 218 19.99 6.82 9.09
C THR A 218 18.75 6.91 8.20
N GLY A 219 18.91 7.18 6.90
CA GLY A 219 17.83 7.37 5.96
C GLY A 219 17.21 8.78 5.99
N ASP A 220 17.58 9.63 6.93
CA ASP A 220 17.10 11.01 7.09
C ASP A 220 15.67 11.23 6.57
N TYR A 221 14.73 10.55 7.23
CA TYR A 221 13.30 10.59 6.93
C TYR A 221 12.96 9.96 5.57
N TRP A 222 12.58 10.73 4.54
CA TRP A 222 12.24 10.23 3.19
C TRP A 222 13.43 10.22 2.22
N ARG A 223 14.65 10.34 2.71
CA ARG A 223 15.88 10.21 1.94
C ARG A 223 16.55 8.85 2.12
N GLY A 224 15.76 7.83 2.45
CA GLY A 224 16.21 6.45 2.62
C GLY A 224 15.57 5.72 3.80
N GLY A 225 14.88 6.40 4.72
CA GLY A 225 14.17 5.75 5.83
C GLY A 225 13.18 4.69 5.36
N ILE A 226 13.00 3.63 6.15
CA ILE A 226 12.07 2.53 5.88
C ILE A 226 10.75 2.85 6.56
N TRP A 227 9.70 3.00 5.77
CA TRP A 227 8.38 3.40 6.19
C TRP A 227 7.37 2.26 6.01
N LEU A 228 6.69 1.87 7.06
CA LEU A 228 5.78 0.73 7.02
C LEU A 228 4.60 0.89 6.02
N PRO A 229 4.01 2.09 5.83
CA PRO A 229 2.97 2.28 4.81
C PRO A 229 3.45 1.98 3.39
N THR A 230 4.61 2.50 3.02
CA THR A 230 5.16 2.29 1.67
C THR A 230 5.73 0.88 1.51
N THR A 231 6.28 0.29 2.58
CA THR A 231 6.66 -1.13 2.60
C THR A 231 5.44 -2.03 2.40
N TYR A 232 4.36 -1.79 3.15
CA TYR A 232 3.10 -2.53 3.00
C TYR A 232 2.54 -2.39 1.57
N MET A 233 2.51 -1.17 1.06
CA MET A 233 2.09 -0.88 -0.31
C MET A 233 2.90 -1.67 -1.33
N ALA A 234 4.23 -1.66 -1.24
CA ALA A 234 5.12 -2.37 -2.17
C ALA A 234 4.94 -3.89 -2.08
N ILE A 235 4.81 -4.45 -0.87
CA ILE A 235 4.51 -5.87 -0.65
C ILE A 235 3.18 -6.24 -1.32
N LYS A 236 2.11 -5.49 -1.05
CA LYS A 236 0.80 -5.75 -1.67
C LYS A 236 0.83 -5.56 -3.18
N ALA A 237 1.64 -4.65 -3.69
CA ALA A 237 1.83 -4.42 -5.11
C ALA A 237 2.40 -5.67 -5.81
N ILE A 238 3.51 -6.21 -5.32
CA ILE A 238 4.15 -7.38 -5.94
C ILE A 238 3.35 -8.67 -5.76
N GLU A 239 2.63 -8.83 -4.66
CA GLU A 239 1.71 -9.98 -4.44
C GLU A 239 0.62 -10.07 -5.53
N LYS A 240 0.17 -8.94 -6.09
CA LYS A 240 -0.83 -8.92 -7.18
C LYS A 240 -0.32 -9.55 -8.48
N TYR A 241 0.99 -9.71 -8.62
CA TYR A 241 1.67 -10.32 -9.76
C TYR A 241 2.25 -11.70 -9.45
N GLY A 242 2.00 -12.24 -8.24
CA GLY A 242 2.40 -13.59 -7.84
C GLY A 242 3.75 -13.69 -7.13
N TYR A 243 4.44 -12.58 -6.87
CA TYR A 243 5.75 -12.54 -6.18
C TYR A 243 5.58 -12.64 -4.65
N HIS A 244 5.00 -13.76 -4.22
CA HIS A 244 4.68 -13.98 -2.82
C HIS A 244 5.89 -14.33 -1.95
N GLU A 245 6.89 -15.01 -2.49
CA GLU A 245 8.11 -15.37 -1.75
C GLU A 245 8.96 -14.13 -1.45
N GLU A 246 9.09 -13.24 -2.43
CA GLU A 246 9.77 -11.95 -2.29
C GLU A 246 9.03 -11.05 -1.30
N ALA A 247 7.71 -10.99 -1.39
CA ALA A 247 6.85 -10.25 -0.48
C ALA A 247 7.02 -10.72 0.98
N ASP A 248 6.98 -12.04 1.20
CA ASP A 248 7.14 -12.64 2.53
C ASP A 248 8.56 -12.42 3.07
N ALA A 249 9.59 -12.51 2.22
CA ALA A 249 10.98 -12.25 2.61
C ALA A 249 11.21 -10.79 3.04
N ILE A 250 10.61 -9.83 2.32
CA ILE A 250 10.66 -8.41 2.70
C ILE A 250 9.96 -8.21 4.05
N ALA A 251 8.74 -8.74 4.22
CA ALA A 251 7.97 -8.59 5.45
C ALA A 251 8.71 -9.17 6.67
N GLU A 252 9.29 -10.36 6.55
CA GLU A 252 10.08 -10.99 7.63
C GLU A 252 11.26 -10.11 8.05
N LYS A 253 12.00 -9.55 7.09
CA LYS A 253 13.16 -8.67 7.38
C LYS A 253 12.72 -7.39 8.10
N VAL A 254 11.67 -6.74 7.65
CA VAL A 254 11.19 -5.49 8.24
C VAL A 254 10.61 -5.71 9.64
N ILE A 255 9.87 -6.81 9.87
CA ILE A 255 9.37 -7.17 11.20
C ILE A 255 10.52 -7.49 12.16
N ASN A 256 11.54 -8.22 11.70
CA ASN A 256 12.71 -8.52 12.51
C ASN A 256 13.49 -7.26 12.88
N GLN A 257 13.62 -6.29 11.96
CA GLN A 257 14.20 -4.97 12.24
C GLN A 257 13.39 -4.22 13.31
N GLN A 258 12.06 -4.19 13.19
CA GLN A 258 11.21 -3.56 14.19
C GLN A 258 11.37 -4.19 15.57
N LEU A 259 11.42 -5.53 15.63
CA LEU A 259 11.60 -6.27 16.86
C LEU A 259 12.98 -6.02 17.48
N ALA A 260 14.03 -5.98 16.67
CA ALA A 260 15.39 -5.68 17.13
C ALA A 260 15.49 -4.23 17.63
N ALA A 261 14.93 -3.26 16.91
CA ALA A 261 14.86 -1.87 17.37
C ALA A 261 14.08 -1.74 18.68
N TYR A 262 12.94 -2.44 18.83
CA TYR A 262 12.17 -2.47 20.07
C TYR A 262 12.98 -3.02 21.25
N ARG A 263 13.78 -4.07 21.03
CA ARG A 263 14.59 -4.70 22.10
C ARG A 263 15.83 -3.91 22.49
N ASN A 264 16.44 -3.22 21.54
CA ASN A 264 17.76 -2.64 21.69
C ASN A 264 17.78 -1.12 21.87
N MET A 265 16.62 -0.45 21.65
CA MET A 265 16.54 1.01 21.71
C MET A 265 15.55 1.47 22.79
N GLU A 266 15.93 2.52 23.51
CA GLU A 266 15.04 3.20 24.46
C GLU A 266 14.36 4.42 23.79
N PRO A 267 13.05 4.63 24.05
CA PRO A 267 12.13 3.73 24.75
C PRO A 267 11.81 2.48 23.94
N HIS A 268 11.49 1.35 24.60
CA HIS A 268 11.03 0.12 23.95
C HIS A 268 9.66 0.32 23.31
N THR A 269 9.64 0.78 22.07
CA THR A 269 8.41 1.23 21.40
C THR A 269 8.44 0.98 19.89
N VAL A 270 7.31 1.26 19.25
CA VAL A 270 7.19 1.34 17.78
C VAL A 270 7.57 2.76 17.34
N TRP A 271 8.49 2.87 16.41
CA TRP A 271 9.01 4.12 15.89
C TRP A 271 8.31 4.53 14.59
N GLU A 272 8.30 5.80 14.27
CA GLU A 272 7.65 6.37 13.08
C GLU A 272 8.19 5.76 11.76
N CYS A 273 9.52 5.63 11.64
CA CYS A 273 10.20 4.91 10.57
C CYS A 273 11.57 4.39 11.04
N TYR A 274 12.22 3.57 10.22
CA TYR A 274 13.41 2.82 10.61
C TYR A 274 14.61 3.14 9.71
N SER A 275 15.82 2.92 10.25
CA SER A 275 17.07 3.12 9.55
C SER A 275 17.23 2.11 8.39
N PRO A 276 17.77 2.50 7.24
CA PRO A 276 18.04 1.57 6.13
C PRO A 276 19.37 0.81 6.28
N SER A 277 20.10 1.01 7.40
CA SER A 277 21.42 0.44 7.61
C SER A 277 21.61 -0.25 8.97
N GLY A 278 20.56 -0.32 9.81
CA GLY A 278 20.66 -0.92 11.13
C GLY A 278 19.32 -1.15 11.82
N ASP A 279 19.38 -1.85 12.96
CA ASP A 279 18.24 -2.16 13.83
C ASP A 279 17.91 -0.98 14.75
N ALA A 280 17.61 0.17 14.16
CA ALA A 280 17.41 1.43 14.85
C ALA A 280 16.30 2.27 14.17
N PRO A 281 15.69 3.23 14.88
CA PRO A 281 14.86 4.24 14.23
C PRO A 281 15.68 5.10 13.27
N SER A 282 15.00 5.65 12.25
CA SER A 282 15.57 6.66 11.37
C SER A 282 15.76 7.99 12.11
N THR A 283 16.26 9.00 11.40
CA THR A 283 16.36 10.38 11.89
C THR A 283 15.61 11.33 10.97
N GLU A 284 15.26 12.48 11.51
CA GLU A 284 14.83 13.66 10.76
C GLU A 284 15.69 14.85 11.21
N HIS A 285 16.43 15.46 10.28
CA HIS A 285 17.38 16.54 10.59
C HIS A 285 18.35 16.18 11.73
N GLY A 286 18.89 14.97 11.74
CA GLY A 286 19.85 14.48 12.72
C GLY A 286 19.24 14.07 14.08
N ARG A 287 17.94 14.22 14.29
CA ARG A 287 17.23 13.78 15.50
C ARG A 287 16.49 12.50 15.22
N ARG A 288 16.39 11.61 16.23
CA ARG A 288 15.54 10.40 16.10
C ARG A 288 14.11 10.80 15.78
N VAL A 289 13.49 10.02 14.90
CA VAL A 289 12.06 10.14 14.60
C VAL A 289 11.19 9.85 15.83
N ARG A 290 9.90 10.10 15.74
CA ARG A 290 8.97 10.00 16.87
C ARG A 290 8.88 8.57 17.41
N PRO A 291 9.02 8.38 18.75
CA PRO A 291 8.67 7.16 19.44
C PRO A 291 7.14 7.04 19.58
N GLU A 292 6.67 5.89 20.08
CA GLU A 292 5.25 5.63 20.39
C GLU A 292 4.32 5.83 19.18
N PHE A 293 4.83 5.55 18.01
CA PHE A 293 4.12 5.79 16.75
C PHE A 293 3.39 4.53 16.27
N CYS A 294 2.37 4.11 17.04
CA CYS A 294 1.56 2.93 16.70
C CYS A 294 0.58 3.14 15.55
N GLY A 295 0.51 4.32 14.94
CA GLY A 295 -0.34 4.60 13.77
C GLY A 295 -0.02 3.68 12.61
N TRP A 296 0.58 4.19 11.57
CA TRP A 296 0.94 3.38 10.39
C TRP A 296 2.07 2.37 10.61
N SER A 297 2.97 2.59 11.59
CA SER A 297 4.07 1.64 11.85
C SER A 297 3.60 0.32 12.47
N ALA A 298 2.37 0.26 12.99
CA ALA A 298 1.73 -0.97 13.42
C ALA A 298 1.38 -1.92 12.26
N LEU A 299 1.44 -1.48 11.00
CA LEU A 299 1.31 -2.35 9.83
C LEU A 299 2.32 -3.52 9.84
N GLY A 300 3.53 -3.32 10.40
CA GLY A 300 4.51 -4.39 10.54
C GLY A 300 4.02 -5.49 11.50
N PRO A 301 3.92 -5.22 12.82
CA PRO A 301 3.61 -6.25 13.81
C PRO A 301 2.15 -6.77 13.73
N ILE A 302 1.26 -6.09 13.04
CA ILE A 302 -0.14 -6.53 12.89
C ILE A 302 -0.37 -7.07 11.48
N ALA A 303 -0.44 -6.20 10.47
CA ALA A 303 -0.86 -6.62 9.13
C ALA A 303 0.17 -7.54 8.45
N LEU A 304 1.43 -7.12 8.33
CA LEU A 304 2.46 -7.94 7.70
C LEU A 304 2.74 -9.23 8.48
N PHE A 305 2.65 -9.20 9.82
CA PHE A 305 2.80 -10.41 10.61
C PHE A 305 1.68 -11.42 10.29
N ILE A 306 0.43 -11.00 10.31
CA ILE A 306 -0.72 -11.88 10.00
C ILE A 306 -0.66 -12.35 8.54
N GLU A 307 -0.44 -11.43 7.61
CA GLU A 307 -0.58 -11.72 6.19
C GLU A 307 0.64 -12.40 5.56
N ASN A 308 1.85 -12.06 5.99
CA ASN A 308 3.09 -12.53 5.37
C ASN A 308 3.88 -13.52 6.23
N VAL A 309 3.88 -13.37 7.56
CA VAL A 309 4.58 -14.32 8.45
C VAL A 309 3.70 -15.51 8.78
N LEU A 310 2.46 -15.29 9.24
CA LEU A 310 1.49 -16.38 9.50
C LEU A 310 0.85 -16.90 8.21
N GLY A 311 0.78 -16.08 7.17
CA GLY A 311 0.33 -16.46 5.84
C GLY A 311 -1.17 -16.34 5.59
N PHE A 312 -1.94 -15.60 6.40
CA PHE A 312 -3.37 -15.33 6.16
C PHE A 312 -3.54 -14.15 5.19
N LYS A 313 -3.47 -14.43 3.89
CA LYS A 313 -3.32 -13.43 2.81
C LYS A 313 -4.57 -12.62 2.50
N LYS A 314 -5.74 -13.21 2.60
CA LYS A 314 -7.01 -12.55 2.27
C LYS A 314 -8.16 -13.19 3.03
N VAL A 315 -9.06 -12.33 3.47
CA VAL A 315 -10.35 -12.71 4.06
C VAL A 315 -11.45 -12.01 3.27
N SER A 316 -12.51 -12.73 2.93
CA SER A 316 -13.63 -12.19 2.16
C SER A 316 -14.96 -12.66 2.75
N ALA A 317 -15.72 -11.72 3.33
CA ALA A 317 -17.06 -11.99 3.83
C ALA A 317 -18.04 -12.25 2.68
N ALA A 318 -17.98 -11.46 1.62
CA ALA A 318 -18.85 -11.62 0.46
C ALA A 318 -18.61 -12.96 -0.27
N GLY A 319 -17.35 -13.37 -0.40
CA GLY A 319 -16.97 -14.67 -0.98
C GLY A 319 -17.08 -15.84 -0.01
N LYS A 320 -17.31 -15.59 1.28
CA LYS A 320 -17.22 -16.59 2.36
C LYS A 320 -15.96 -17.42 2.23
N GLU A 321 -14.80 -16.74 2.17
CA GLU A 321 -13.51 -17.40 1.97
C GLU A 321 -12.39 -16.79 2.81
N VAL A 322 -11.45 -17.65 3.20
CA VAL A 322 -10.15 -17.27 3.75
C VAL A 322 -9.07 -17.87 2.87
N ARG A 323 -8.09 -17.06 2.45
CA ARG A 323 -6.94 -17.51 1.64
C ARG A 323 -5.66 -17.41 2.46
N GLY A 324 -4.89 -18.49 2.46
CA GLY A 324 -3.63 -18.58 3.18
C GLY A 324 -2.51 -19.25 2.39
N ARG A 325 -1.27 -18.93 2.77
CA ARG A 325 -0.05 -19.59 2.35
C ARG A 325 0.70 -20.05 3.60
N LEU A 326 0.32 -21.22 4.10
CA LEU A 326 0.91 -21.78 5.32
C LEU A 326 2.28 -22.43 5.04
N LYS A 327 3.28 -22.12 5.86
CA LYS A 327 4.65 -22.60 5.70
C LYS A 327 5.02 -23.60 6.81
N LYS A 328 5.35 -24.84 6.45
CA LYS A 328 5.73 -25.90 7.42
C LYS A 328 6.85 -25.47 8.37
N LYS A 329 7.88 -24.79 7.85
CA LYS A 329 9.04 -24.33 8.64
C LYS A 329 8.71 -23.33 9.76
N LYS A 330 7.50 -22.79 9.82
CA LYS A 330 7.06 -21.89 10.90
C LYS A 330 6.58 -22.63 12.16
N GLY A 331 6.53 -23.97 12.14
CA GLY A 331 6.00 -24.76 13.26
C GLY A 331 4.50 -24.57 13.45
N ARG A 332 4.03 -24.81 14.67
CA ARG A 332 2.60 -24.60 15.00
C ARG A 332 2.27 -23.12 15.05
N HIS A 333 1.32 -22.69 14.23
CA HIS A 333 0.85 -21.31 14.18
C HIS A 333 -0.59 -21.22 13.68
N GLY A 334 -1.22 -20.07 13.83
CA GLY A 334 -2.60 -19.87 13.37
C GLY A 334 -3.19 -18.57 13.85
N ILE A 335 -4.47 -18.43 13.64
CA ILE A 335 -5.28 -17.31 14.11
C ILE A 335 -6.52 -17.86 14.83
N ARG A 336 -6.88 -17.25 15.95
CA ARG A 336 -8.10 -17.56 16.67
C ARG A 336 -9.03 -16.37 16.70
N ASN A 337 -10.31 -16.66 16.79
CA ASN A 337 -11.35 -15.65 16.84
C ASN A 337 -11.31 -14.69 15.63
N LEU A 338 -10.88 -15.20 14.46
CA LEU A 338 -10.96 -14.44 13.20
C LEU A 338 -12.42 -14.19 12.87
N ARG A 339 -12.79 -12.93 12.75
CA ARG A 339 -14.16 -12.50 12.45
C ARG A 339 -14.21 -11.84 11.07
N PHE A 340 -15.12 -12.28 10.23
CA PHE A 340 -15.39 -11.67 8.93
C PHE A 340 -16.85 -11.86 8.54
N GLY A 341 -17.55 -10.76 8.25
CA GLY A 341 -19.01 -10.79 8.23
C GLY A 341 -19.55 -11.39 9.52
N ASP A 342 -20.44 -12.39 9.41
CA ASP A 342 -21.01 -13.13 10.54
C ASP A 342 -20.22 -14.39 10.92
N ILE A 343 -19.11 -14.65 10.25
CA ILE A 343 -18.27 -15.82 10.47
C ILE A 343 -17.25 -15.53 11.58
N VAL A 344 -17.17 -16.46 12.53
CA VAL A 344 -16.13 -16.49 13.57
C VAL A 344 -15.45 -17.84 13.50
N THR A 345 -14.13 -17.85 13.33
CA THR A 345 -13.37 -19.08 13.11
C THR A 345 -11.99 -19.05 13.77
N ASP A 346 -11.57 -20.23 14.23
CA ASP A 346 -10.20 -20.54 14.61
C ASP A 346 -9.56 -21.37 13.50
N ILE A 347 -8.35 -21.03 13.07
CA ILE A 347 -7.58 -21.77 12.07
C ILE A 347 -6.18 -22.00 12.64
N VAL A 348 -5.81 -23.23 12.92
CA VAL A 348 -4.53 -23.57 13.53
C VAL A 348 -3.84 -24.68 12.73
N PHE A 349 -2.65 -24.36 12.23
CA PHE A 349 -1.76 -25.30 11.56
C PHE A 349 -0.79 -25.91 12.59
N ASP A 350 -0.64 -27.23 12.60
CA ASP A 350 0.21 -27.96 13.56
C ASP A 350 1.72 -27.88 13.24
N GLY A 351 2.08 -27.33 12.07
CA GLY A 351 3.44 -27.27 11.54
C GLY A 351 3.91 -28.57 10.87
N LYS A 352 3.08 -29.62 10.85
CA LYS A 352 3.42 -30.95 10.30
C LYS A 352 2.61 -31.32 9.08
N GLY A 353 1.45 -30.72 8.89
CA GLY A 353 0.61 -30.97 7.72
C GLY A 353 -0.87 -31.00 8.03
N THR A 354 -1.29 -30.75 9.28
CA THR A 354 -2.69 -30.72 9.66
C THR A 354 -3.15 -29.31 10.01
N VAL A 355 -4.28 -28.90 9.50
CA VAL A 355 -4.98 -27.65 9.86
C VAL A 355 -6.26 -28.02 10.59
N SER A 356 -6.35 -27.60 11.86
CA SER A 356 -7.56 -27.72 12.66
C SER A 356 -8.33 -26.41 12.56
N VAL A 357 -9.62 -26.50 12.23
CA VAL A 357 -10.51 -25.36 12.08
C VAL A 357 -11.75 -25.57 12.95
N THR A 358 -12.10 -24.55 13.74
CA THR A 358 -13.39 -24.48 14.45
C THR A 358 -14.14 -23.26 13.95
N SER A 359 -15.39 -23.41 13.50
CA SER A 359 -16.16 -22.30 12.91
C SER A 359 -17.64 -22.32 13.29
N ASN A 360 -18.22 -21.12 13.44
CA ASN A 360 -19.67 -20.98 13.66
C ASN A 360 -20.49 -21.14 12.37
N ALA A 361 -19.87 -21.13 11.19
CA ALA A 361 -20.53 -21.21 9.89
C ALA A 361 -19.64 -21.88 8.84
N SER A 362 -20.22 -22.29 7.73
CA SER A 362 -19.48 -22.88 6.61
C SER A 362 -18.87 -21.82 5.71
N TYR A 363 -17.63 -22.07 5.23
CA TYR A 363 -16.90 -21.20 4.30
C TYR A 363 -15.82 -21.99 3.54
N SER A 364 -15.20 -21.39 2.54
CA SER A 364 -14.07 -21.96 1.79
C SER A 364 -12.74 -21.52 2.37
N LEU A 365 -11.89 -22.47 2.75
CA LEU A 365 -10.51 -22.21 3.17
C LEU A 365 -9.56 -22.62 2.03
N ILE A 366 -8.87 -21.63 1.46
CA ILE A 366 -7.94 -21.85 0.34
C ILE A 366 -6.52 -21.79 0.89
N ILE A 367 -5.82 -22.93 0.92
CA ILE A 367 -4.46 -23.02 1.44
C ILE A 367 -3.53 -23.49 0.31
N ASN A 368 -2.48 -22.70 0.06
CA ASN A 368 -1.45 -23.02 -0.96
C ASN A 368 -2.05 -23.36 -2.33
N GLY A 369 -3.16 -22.70 -2.70
CA GLY A 369 -3.88 -22.91 -3.95
C GLY A 369 -4.96 -24.00 -3.94
N ASN A 370 -5.00 -24.86 -2.93
CA ASN A 370 -6.03 -25.91 -2.78
C ASN A 370 -7.22 -25.38 -1.98
N THR A 371 -8.45 -25.70 -2.42
CA THR A 371 -9.69 -25.28 -1.77
C THR A 371 -10.24 -26.40 -0.90
N TYR A 372 -10.54 -26.07 0.36
CA TYR A 372 -11.12 -26.94 1.35
C TYR A 372 -12.44 -26.36 1.86
N SER A 373 -13.45 -27.23 2.02
CA SER A 373 -14.74 -26.84 2.59
C SER A 373 -14.67 -26.93 4.11
N VAL A 374 -14.79 -25.80 4.78
CA VAL A 374 -15.00 -25.73 6.23
C VAL A 374 -16.49 -25.83 6.52
N ARG A 375 -16.88 -26.68 7.46
CA ARG A 375 -18.25 -26.81 7.96
C ARG A 375 -18.41 -26.09 9.30
N LYS A 376 -19.64 -25.80 9.68
CA LYS A 376 -19.95 -25.35 11.04
C LYS A 376 -19.51 -26.44 12.03
N GLY A 377 -18.85 -26.06 13.13
CA GLY A 377 -18.21 -26.96 14.09
C GLY A 377 -16.73 -27.17 13.75
N ASP A 378 -16.21 -28.34 14.06
CA ASP A 378 -14.82 -28.70 13.88
C ASP A 378 -14.56 -29.35 12.52
N THR A 379 -13.46 -28.98 11.90
CA THR A 379 -12.99 -29.54 10.62
C THR A 379 -11.48 -29.78 10.72
N GLU A 380 -11.03 -30.95 10.33
CA GLU A 380 -9.60 -31.27 10.19
C GLU A 380 -9.24 -31.40 8.71
N ILE A 381 -8.16 -30.73 8.28
CA ILE A 381 -7.68 -30.70 6.91
C ILE A 381 -6.23 -31.20 6.91
N LYS A 382 -5.95 -32.19 6.08
CA LYS A 382 -4.59 -32.67 5.80
C LYS A 382 -4.07 -32.03 4.52
N LEU A 383 -2.89 -31.35 4.63
CA LEU A 383 -2.25 -30.63 3.52
C LEU A 383 -1.30 -31.51 2.74
#